data_f6022e519ab51ed66941e820fc8fa1ed
#
_entry.id   f6022e519ab51ed66941e820fc8fa1ed
#
_cell.length_a   1.000
_cell.length_b   1.000
_cell.length_c   1.000
_cell.angle_alpha   90.00
_cell.angle_beta   90.00
_cell.angle_gamma   90.00
#
_symmetry.space_group_name_H-M   'P 1'
#
loop_
_entity.id
_entity.type
_entity.pdbx_description
1 polymer ?
#
loop_
_entity_poly.entity_id
_entity_poly.type
_entity_poly.pdbx_seq_one_letter_code
_entity_poly.pdbx_strand_id
1 'polypeptide(L)'
;MAAIAAVCLALAISACQSAAQNRTPGQSPPAPGVLVTGVTASDVPIFSEYPAQTYARNTVDVRGRVEGYIEKWLFHPGQEVHAGDALYILDTRPAEAAVEQAKGNLAQSEADLEFARKQVALLQAEANLAVSQANLLKAQRDNDRLAPLVKQDAAAKQELDAAVAALHSAEANVKSAEANVEQTRLSTRTQIDSMQGKAEALRGALRTATLNLEYGTIRAPITGLIGDTLVPVGGLVTPTSQQPLTTIVPLDPIWIRFKVTEPEYLAFKKRGTLTQSSLTLVLADNSEFPSKGRVENSVNQVDPKTGTLELQANFPNPQHTLLPGQFGKVKLETELRKNVVLVPQRAIQQLQSLQTVFTVGPGNKVELRPVTTAERVGESWIVTDGLKPGDRVIVEGQLRVRPGMVVNPSPFHGDSNKRGS
;
A
#
# COMPACT_ATOMS: atom_id res chain seq x y z
N MET A 1 66.90 84.04 -35.16
CA MET A 1 65.94 82.95 -34.80
C MET A 1 66.19 82.30 -33.46
N ALA A 2 67.07 82.79 -32.63
CA ALA A 2 67.40 82.19 -31.32
C ALA A 2 66.82 83.00 -30.10
N ALA A 3 66.14 84.06 -30.33
CA ALA A 3 65.61 84.92 -29.25
C ALA A 3 64.13 84.69 -28.94
N ILE A 4 63.38 83.99 -29.80
CA ILE A 4 61.94 83.73 -29.63
C ILE A 4 61.64 82.39 -28.91
N ALA A 5 62.61 81.46 -28.87
CA ALA A 5 62.48 80.18 -28.18
C ALA A 5 62.64 80.28 -26.64
N ALA A 6 63.34 81.32 -26.14
CA ALA A 6 63.59 81.51 -24.70
C ALA A 6 62.40 82.16 -23.94
N VAL A 7 61.52 82.86 -24.62
CA VAL A 7 60.37 83.56 -23.97
C VAL A 7 59.17 82.58 -23.83
N CYS A 8 59.01 81.57 -24.70
CA CYS A 8 57.93 80.57 -24.59
C CYS A 8 58.21 79.49 -23.52
N LEU A 9 59.46 79.26 -23.17
CA LEU A 9 59.85 78.29 -22.14
C LEU A 9 59.67 78.86 -20.74
N ALA A 10 59.81 80.20 -20.55
CA ALA A 10 59.60 80.88 -19.28
C ALA A 10 58.12 81.07 -18.87
N LEU A 11 57.19 81.14 -19.84
CA LEU A 11 55.77 81.22 -19.60
C LEU A 11 55.09 79.86 -19.29
N ALA A 12 55.69 78.70 -19.64
CA ALA A 12 55.19 77.38 -19.34
C ALA A 12 55.50 76.90 -17.91
N ILE A 13 56.51 77.49 -17.26
CA ILE A 13 56.90 77.09 -15.88
C ILE A 13 56.08 77.86 -14.83
N SER A 14 55.51 79.00 -15.16
CA SER A 14 54.71 79.81 -14.20
C SER A 14 53.24 79.32 -14.10
N ALA A 15 52.75 78.51 -15.03
CA ALA A 15 51.37 77.99 -15.00
C ALA A 15 51.22 76.71 -14.16
N CYS A 16 52.29 76.01 -13.77
CA CYS A 16 52.25 74.82 -12.92
C CYS A 16 52.33 75.03 -11.42
N GLN A 17 52.55 76.28 -10.95
CA GLN A 17 52.71 76.56 -9.50
C GLN A 17 51.39 77.12 -8.83
N SER A 18 50.32 77.36 -9.59
CA SER A 18 49.11 77.96 -8.98
C SER A 18 47.98 76.90 -8.71
N ALA A 19 48.23 75.61 -8.95
CA ALA A 19 47.23 74.54 -8.71
C ALA A 19 47.43 73.76 -7.41
N ALA A 20 48.38 74.16 -6.54
CA ALA A 20 48.73 73.34 -5.37
C ALA A 20 48.38 74.00 -3.98
N GLN A 21 47.51 74.99 -3.98
CA GLN A 21 47.13 75.62 -2.67
C GLN A 21 45.62 75.93 -2.63
N ASN A 22 44.79 74.91 -2.42
CA ASN A 22 43.55 75.03 -1.68
C ASN A 22 43.05 73.62 -1.26
N ARG A 23 43.87 72.95 -0.42
CA ARG A 23 43.30 71.83 0.38
C ARG A 23 43.09 72.43 1.77
N THR A 24 41.86 72.75 2.10
CA THR A 24 41.40 73.01 3.46
C THR A 24 41.72 71.82 4.34
N PRO A 25 42.49 71.94 5.45
CA PRO A 25 42.70 70.83 6.36
C PRO A 25 41.47 70.66 7.21
N GLY A 26 40.70 69.51 6.96
CA GLY A 26 39.65 69.18 7.91
C GLY A 26 38.40 68.43 7.39
N GLN A 27 38.31 68.06 6.12
CA GLN A 27 37.22 67.16 5.71
C GLN A 27 37.77 65.74 5.50
N SER A 28 37.64 64.90 6.54
CA SER A 28 37.73 63.44 6.32
C SER A 28 36.78 63.06 5.24
N PRO A 29 37.19 62.26 4.25
CA PRO A 29 36.28 61.81 3.21
C PRO A 29 35.02 61.20 3.86
N PRO A 30 33.84 61.48 3.36
CA PRO A 30 32.62 61.00 3.94
C PRO A 30 32.68 59.45 4.08
N ALA A 31 32.32 58.99 5.27
CA ALA A 31 32.36 57.56 5.59
C ALA A 31 31.59 56.77 4.52
N PRO A 32 32.21 55.75 3.88
CA PRO A 32 31.56 54.98 2.81
C PRO A 32 30.28 54.30 3.32
N GLY A 33 29.19 54.42 2.57
CA GLY A 33 27.94 53.73 2.86
C GLY A 33 28.09 52.24 2.61
N VAL A 34 27.65 51.43 3.56
CA VAL A 34 27.65 49.98 3.47
C VAL A 34 26.29 49.40 3.89
N LEU A 35 25.89 48.30 3.28
CA LEU A 35 24.67 47.58 3.69
C LEU A 35 25.07 46.48 4.67
N VAL A 36 24.40 46.47 5.82
CA VAL A 36 24.69 45.53 6.91
C VAL A 36 23.43 44.70 7.24
N THR A 37 23.65 43.43 7.62
CA THR A 37 22.62 42.59 8.21
C THR A 37 23.01 42.24 9.64
N GLY A 38 22.03 42.19 10.52
CA GLY A 38 22.20 41.66 11.88
C GLY A 38 22.23 40.13 11.84
N VAL A 39 23.21 39.56 12.49
CA VAL A 39 23.34 38.12 12.63
C VAL A 39 22.39 37.63 13.71
N THR A 40 21.47 36.74 13.33
CA THR A 40 20.54 36.09 14.25
C THR A 40 20.85 34.62 14.33
N ALA A 41 20.67 34.03 15.50
CA ALA A 41 20.71 32.60 15.66
C ALA A 41 19.31 32.02 15.38
N SER A 42 19.24 30.96 14.60
CA SER A 42 18.00 30.26 14.29
C SER A 42 18.23 28.76 14.26
N ASP A 43 17.14 28.01 14.48
CA ASP A 43 17.15 26.58 14.28
C ASP A 43 16.96 26.32 12.78
N VAL A 44 17.86 25.54 12.19
CA VAL A 44 17.88 25.29 10.75
C VAL A 44 17.80 23.80 10.47
N PRO A 45 16.75 23.33 9.79
CA PRO A 45 16.68 21.95 9.32
C PRO A 45 17.64 21.74 8.14
N ILE A 46 18.46 20.72 8.25
CA ILE A 46 19.35 20.27 7.18
C ILE A 46 18.67 19.16 6.42
N PHE A 47 18.57 19.31 5.10
CA PHE A 47 17.97 18.31 4.21
C PHE A 47 19.05 17.62 3.38
N SER A 48 18.92 16.32 3.25
CA SER A 48 19.66 15.55 2.25
C SER A 48 18.72 15.14 1.13
N GLU A 49 19.24 15.15 -0.09
CA GLU A 49 18.51 14.74 -1.29
C GLU A 49 18.99 13.36 -1.73
N TYR A 50 18.05 12.45 -1.92
CA TYR A 50 18.31 11.09 -2.38
C TYR A 50 17.61 10.84 -3.71
N PRO A 51 18.32 10.30 -4.72
CA PRO A 51 17.68 9.84 -5.95
C PRO A 51 16.60 8.81 -5.61
N ALA A 52 15.44 8.98 -6.19
CA ALA A 52 14.27 8.19 -5.88
C ALA A 52 13.50 7.80 -7.14
N GLN A 53 12.78 6.68 -7.06
CA GLN A 53 11.93 6.18 -8.13
C GLN A 53 10.57 5.79 -7.56
N THR A 54 9.52 6.25 -8.25
CA THR A 54 8.15 5.83 -7.95
C THR A 54 7.93 4.39 -8.41
N TYR A 55 7.13 3.62 -7.67
CA TYR A 55 6.71 2.30 -8.09
C TYR A 55 5.33 1.96 -7.51
N ALA A 56 4.64 1.02 -8.14
CA ALA A 56 3.42 0.46 -7.59
C ALA A 56 3.77 -0.81 -6.79
N ARG A 57 3.39 -0.85 -5.53
CA ARG A 57 3.72 -1.98 -4.65
C ARG A 57 2.91 -3.24 -4.97
N ASN A 58 1.65 -3.09 -5.27
CA ASN A 58 0.68 -4.18 -5.39
C ASN A 58 0.06 -4.22 -6.79
N THR A 59 0.89 -4.28 -7.83
CA THR A 59 0.41 -4.52 -9.19
C THR A 59 -0.18 -5.92 -9.27
N VAL A 60 -1.39 -6.05 -9.82
CA VAL A 60 -2.08 -7.32 -9.95
C VAL A 60 -2.36 -7.64 -11.41
N ASP A 61 -1.92 -8.82 -11.82
CA ASP A 61 -2.27 -9.41 -13.10
C ASP A 61 -3.69 -9.96 -13.04
N VAL A 62 -4.56 -9.50 -13.92
CA VAL A 62 -5.92 -10.04 -14.09
C VAL A 62 -5.85 -11.26 -14.99
N ARG A 63 -6.32 -12.40 -14.49
CA ARG A 63 -6.34 -13.68 -15.21
C ARG A 63 -7.70 -14.31 -15.14
N GLY A 64 -8.10 -15.07 -16.16
CA GLY A 64 -9.29 -15.89 -16.12
C GLY A 64 -9.12 -17.10 -15.20
N ARG A 65 -10.19 -17.47 -14.50
CA ARG A 65 -10.23 -18.67 -13.64
C ARG A 65 -10.89 -19.86 -14.31
N VAL A 66 -11.63 -19.61 -15.39
CA VAL A 66 -12.31 -20.62 -16.22
C VAL A 66 -11.93 -20.43 -17.67
N GLU A 67 -12.08 -21.49 -18.45
CA GLU A 67 -11.90 -21.45 -19.89
C GLU A 67 -13.12 -20.86 -20.57
N GLY A 68 -12.91 -19.98 -21.55
CA GLY A 68 -13.97 -19.39 -22.34
C GLY A 68 -13.47 -18.35 -23.34
N TYR A 69 -14.28 -18.03 -24.34
CA TYR A 69 -13.98 -16.96 -25.29
C TYR A 69 -14.42 -15.61 -24.74
N ILE A 70 -13.63 -14.56 -24.92
CA ILE A 70 -14.03 -13.19 -24.54
C ILE A 70 -15.16 -12.73 -25.46
N GLU A 71 -16.33 -12.48 -24.90
CA GLU A 71 -17.46 -11.90 -25.62
C GLU A 71 -17.33 -10.38 -25.73
N LYS A 72 -16.98 -9.74 -24.62
CA LYS A 72 -16.75 -8.28 -24.54
C LYS A 72 -15.91 -7.89 -23.33
N TRP A 73 -15.35 -6.70 -23.39
CA TRP A 73 -14.69 -6.01 -22.29
C TRP A 73 -15.44 -4.71 -21.97
N LEU A 74 -15.43 -4.31 -20.70
CA LEU A 74 -16.30 -3.26 -20.16
C LEU A 74 -15.52 -2.05 -19.63
N PHE A 75 -14.26 -1.92 -19.98
CA PHE A 75 -13.40 -0.83 -19.54
C PHE A 75 -12.67 -0.19 -20.72
N HIS A 76 -12.05 0.97 -20.46
CA HIS A 76 -11.11 1.60 -21.41
C HIS A 76 -9.69 1.52 -20.82
N PRO A 77 -8.66 1.20 -21.63
CA PRO A 77 -7.28 1.26 -21.18
C PRO A 77 -6.92 2.63 -20.58
N GLY A 78 -6.21 2.61 -19.44
CA GLY A 78 -5.86 3.85 -18.73
C GLY A 78 -6.99 4.46 -17.88
N GLN A 79 -8.12 3.78 -17.74
CA GLN A 79 -9.19 4.19 -16.84
C GLN A 79 -8.96 3.68 -15.42
N GLU A 80 -9.47 4.37 -14.42
CA GLU A 80 -9.54 3.88 -13.05
C GLU A 80 -10.71 2.90 -12.91
N VAL A 81 -10.44 1.75 -12.28
CA VAL A 81 -11.43 0.73 -11.96
C VAL A 81 -11.44 0.46 -10.46
N HIS A 82 -12.61 0.11 -9.93
CA HIS A 82 -12.78 -0.21 -8.52
C HIS A 82 -12.83 -1.72 -8.31
N ALA A 83 -12.39 -2.17 -7.14
CA ALA A 83 -12.48 -3.57 -6.77
C ALA A 83 -13.94 -4.08 -6.90
N GLY A 84 -14.16 -5.17 -7.66
CA GLY A 84 -15.47 -5.72 -7.95
C GLY A 84 -16.06 -5.31 -9.30
N ASP A 85 -15.56 -4.28 -9.97
CA ASP A 85 -16.01 -3.87 -11.30
C ASP A 85 -15.84 -5.00 -12.31
N ALA A 86 -16.86 -5.21 -13.16
CA ALA A 86 -16.79 -6.18 -14.24
C ALA A 86 -15.86 -5.67 -15.36
N LEU A 87 -14.85 -6.47 -15.69
CA LEU A 87 -13.84 -6.14 -16.70
C LEU A 87 -14.09 -6.86 -18.02
N TYR A 88 -14.27 -8.19 -17.94
CA TYR A 88 -14.50 -9.02 -19.11
C TYR A 88 -15.72 -9.90 -18.89
N ILE A 89 -16.43 -10.17 -19.95
CA ILE A 89 -17.49 -11.17 -20.01
C ILE A 89 -17.04 -12.25 -20.98
N LEU A 90 -16.97 -13.48 -20.49
CA LEU A 90 -16.74 -14.67 -21.31
C LEU A 90 -18.06 -15.21 -21.85
N ASP A 91 -18.00 -16.06 -22.85
CA ASP A 91 -19.17 -16.84 -23.30
C ASP A 91 -19.62 -17.78 -22.17
N THR A 92 -20.75 -17.44 -21.53
CA THR A 92 -21.27 -18.14 -20.36
C THR A 92 -22.22 -19.31 -20.72
N ARG A 93 -22.62 -19.43 -21.98
CA ARG A 93 -23.60 -20.46 -22.43
C ARG A 93 -23.23 -21.89 -22.03
N PRO A 94 -21.97 -22.35 -22.16
CA PRO A 94 -21.59 -23.69 -21.69
C PRO A 94 -21.70 -23.84 -20.17
N ALA A 95 -21.34 -22.81 -19.41
CA ALA A 95 -21.43 -22.81 -17.94
C ALA A 95 -22.90 -22.79 -17.47
N GLU A 96 -23.76 -22.03 -18.13
CA GLU A 96 -25.22 -22.02 -17.88
C GLU A 96 -25.82 -23.37 -18.07
N ALA A 97 -25.50 -24.03 -19.20
CA ALA A 97 -25.98 -25.39 -19.49
C ALA A 97 -25.51 -26.42 -18.43
N ALA A 98 -24.25 -26.26 -17.94
CA ALA A 98 -23.71 -27.11 -16.87
C ALA A 98 -24.44 -26.89 -15.54
N VAL A 99 -24.82 -25.67 -15.22
CA VAL A 99 -25.63 -25.33 -14.01
C VAL A 99 -27.00 -25.97 -14.11
N GLU A 100 -27.69 -25.86 -15.26
CA GLU A 100 -29.01 -26.48 -15.46
C GLU A 100 -28.95 -28.02 -15.39
N GLN A 101 -27.92 -28.62 -15.95
CA GLN A 101 -27.69 -30.07 -15.82
C GLN A 101 -27.48 -30.49 -14.36
N ALA A 102 -26.66 -29.73 -13.60
CA ALA A 102 -26.41 -30.04 -12.20
C ALA A 102 -27.68 -29.87 -11.34
N LYS A 103 -28.48 -28.84 -11.61
CA LYS A 103 -29.80 -28.65 -10.96
C LYS A 103 -30.75 -29.82 -11.21
N GLY A 104 -30.86 -30.29 -12.47
CA GLY A 104 -31.67 -31.42 -12.83
C GLY A 104 -31.24 -32.71 -12.08
N ASN A 105 -29.94 -32.98 -12.05
CA ASN A 105 -29.40 -34.15 -11.35
C ASN A 105 -29.67 -34.09 -9.84
N LEU A 106 -29.53 -32.91 -9.23
CA LEU A 106 -29.85 -32.72 -7.82
C LEU A 106 -31.33 -32.93 -7.53
N ALA A 107 -32.21 -32.33 -8.33
CA ALA A 107 -33.63 -32.46 -8.15
C ALA A 107 -34.10 -33.93 -8.25
N GLN A 108 -33.55 -34.71 -9.20
CA GLN A 108 -33.80 -36.15 -9.27
C GLN A 108 -33.34 -36.87 -7.99
N SER A 109 -32.15 -36.60 -7.51
CA SER A 109 -31.62 -37.24 -6.29
C SER A 109 -32.39 -36.87 -5.02
N GLU A 110 -32.87 -35.64 -4.93
CA GLU A 110 -33.72 -35.19 -3.83
C GLU A 110 -35.10 -35.88 -3.84
N ALA A 111 -35.69 -36.09 -5.04
CA ALA A 111 -36.91 -36.85 -5.18
C ALA A 111 -36.73 -38.31 -4.78
N ASP A 112 -35.61 -38.94 -5.19
CA ASP A 112 -35.27 -40.33 -4.82
C ASP A 112 -35.08 -40.45 -3.28
N LEU A 113 -34.43 -39.47 -2.65
CA LEU A 113 -34.26 -39.41 -1.19
C LEU A 113 -35.60 -39.27 -0.48
N GLU A 114 -36.48 -38.40 -0.97
CA GLU A 114 -37.82 -38.20 -0.40
C GLU A 114 -38.65 -39.49 -0.52
N PHE A 115 -38.58 -40.18 -1.65
CA PHE A 115 -39.21 -41.48 -1.81
C PHE A 115 -38.66 -42.50 -0.80
N ALA A 116 -37.34 -42.61 -0.64
CA ALA A 116 -36.75 -43.53 0.32
C ALA A 116 -37.20 -43.21 1.78
N ARG A 117 -37.38 -41.95 2.12
CA ARG A 117 -37.85 -41.49 3.45
C ARG A 117 -39.29 -41.90 3.75
N LYS A 118 -40.11 -42.19 2.77
CA LYS A 118 -41.51 -42.74 2.98
C LYS A 118 -41.51 -44.11 3.61
N GLN A 119 -40.39 -44.85 3.60
CA GLN A 119 -40.20 -46.14 4.31
C GLN A 119 -41.29 -47.17 4.03
N VAL A 120 -41.78 -47.23 2.79
CA VAL A 120 -42.91 -48.10 2.43
C VAL A 120 -42.66 -49.58 2.77
N ALA A 121 -41.43 -50.07 2.54
CA ALA A 121 -41.06 -51.45 2.87
C ALA A 121 -41.08 -51.73 4.37
N LEU A 122 -40.69 -50.79 5.20
CA LEU A 122 -40.70 -50.89 6.65
C LEU A 122 -42.15 -50.91 7.18
N LEU A 123 -42.99 -50.03 6.70
CA LEU A 123 -44.43 -50.03 7.04
C LEU A 123 -45.10 -51.36 6.71
N GLN A 124 -44.75 -51.97 5.56
CA GLN A 124 -45.28 -53.30 5.16
C GLN A 124 -44.76 -54.40 6.11
N ALA A 125 -43.50 -54.37 6.49
CA ALA A 125 -42.92 -55.32 7.45
C ALA A 125 -43.59 -55.21 8.83
N GLU A 126 -43.81 -53.98 9.32
CA GLU A 126 -44.49 -53.71 10.59
C GLU A 126 -45.96 -54.19 10.56
N ALA A 127 -46.68 -54.00 9.45
CA ALA A 127 -48.03 -54.54 9.27
C ALA A 127 -48.06 -56.07 9.32
N ASN A 128 -47.07 -56.74 8.71
CA ASN A 128 -46.95 -58.21 8.76
C ASN A 128 -46.65 -58.71 10.17
N LEU A 129 -45.82 -57.97 10.95
CA LEU A 129 -45.55 -58.29 12.37
C LEU A 129 -46.84 -58.17 13.20
N ALA A 130 -47.65 -57.13 12.98
CA ALA A 130 -48.93 -56.95 13.69
C ALA A 130 -49.90 -58.12 13.41
N VAL A 131 -49.93 -58.63 12.18
CA VAL A 131 -50.72 -59.85 11.85
C VAL A 131 -50.18 -61.06 12.60
N SER A 132 -48.91 -61.30 12.66
CA SER A 132 -48.27 -62.41 13.39
C SER A 132 -48.56 -62.33 14.90
N GLN A 133 -48.52 -61.13 15.48
CA GLN A 133 -48.83 -60.90 16.89
C GLN A 133 -50.31 -61.16 17.19
N ALA A 134 -51.22 -60.77 16.31
CA ALA A 134 -52.62 -61.11 16.45
C ALA A 134 -52.88 -62.64 16.41
N ASN A 135 -52.20 -63.40 15.54
CA ASN A 135 -52.25 -64.83 15.51
C ASN A 135 -51.67 -65.46 16.77
N LEU A 136 -50.58 -64.96 17.31
CA LEU A 136 -49.99 -65.42 18.60
C LEU A 136 -51.01 -65.21 19.73
N LEU A 137 -51.61 -64.06 19.83
CA LEU A 137 -52.62 -63.77 20.85
C LEU A 137 -53.81 -64.73 20.79
N LYS A 138 -54.25 -65.10 19.57
CA LYS A 138 -55.27 -66.09 19.35
C LYS A 138 -54.83 -67.47 19.89
N ALA A 139 -53.61 -67.92 19.50
CA ALA A 139 -53.09 -69.27 19.91
C ALA A 139 -52.88 -69.31 21.46
N GLN A 140 -52.44 -68.21 22.08
CA GLN A 140 -52.33 -68.11 23.54
C GLN A 140 -53.66 -68.24 24.23
N ARG A 141 -54.71 -67.54 23.78
CA ARG A 141 -56.04 -67.59 24.33
C ARG A 141 -56.66 -69.03 24.14
N ASP A 142 -56.41 -69.69 23.04
CA ASP A 142 -56.87 -71.07 22.82
C ASP A 142 -56.18 -72.07 23.75
N ASN A 143 -54.86 -71.94 23.93
CA ASN A 143 -54.06 -72.69 24.90
C ASN A 143 -54.55 -72.45 26.36
N ASP A 144 -54.71 -71.18 26.76
CA ASP A 144 -55.14 -70.84 28.11
C ASP A 144 -56.52 -71.28 28.45
N ARG A 145 -57.37 -71.39 27.46
CA ARG A 145 -58.75 -71.97 27.60
C ARG A 145 -58.69 -73.45 27.73
N LEU A 146 -57.94 -74.19 26.87
CA LEU A 146 -57.89 -75.65 26.86
C LEU A 146 -57.10 -76.24 28.05
N ALA A 147 -56.02 -75.67 28.50
CA ALA A 147 -55.21 -76.18 29.56
C ALA A 147 -55.96 -76.49 30.90
N PRO A 148 -56.83 -75.61 31.43
CA PRO A 148 -57.65 -75.93 32.61
C PRO A 148 -58.77 -77.00 32.34
N LEU A 149 -59.34 -77.03 31.12
CA LEU A 149 -60.36 -78.02 30.74
C LEU A 149 -59.83 -79.44 30.69
N VAL A 150 -58.63 -79.65 30.14
CA VAL A 150 -57.95 -80.94 30.11
C VAL A 150 -57.59 -81.39 31.56
N LYS A 151 -57.20 -80.54 32.46
CA LYS A 151 -56.93 -80.84 33.87
C LYS A 151 -58.20 -81.31 34.62
N GLN A 152 -59.39 -80.93 34.13
CA GLN A 152 -60.71 -81.29 34.67
C GLN A 152 -61.36 -82.47 33.89
N ASP A 153 -60.59 -83.17 32.96
CA ASP A 153 -61.07 -84.21 32.05
C ASP A 153 -62.26 -83.77 31.18
N ALA A 154 -62.40 -82.43 30.92
CA ALA A 154 -63.47 -81.84 30.13
C ALA A 154 -63.07 -81.57 28.68
N ALA A 155 -61.80 -81.86 28.25
CA ALA A 155 -61.28 -81.78 26.88
C ALA A 155 -60.23 -82.87 26.62
N ALA A 156 -60.01 -83.26 25.34
CA ALA A 156 -59.06 -84.26 24.98
C ALA A 156 -57.59 -83.72 25.07
N LYS A 157 -56.67 -84.56 25.59
CA LYS A 157 -55.24 -84.19 25.70
C LYS A 157 -54.66 -83.88 24.32
N GLN A 158 -55.08 -84.57 23.26
CA GLN A 158 -54.64 -84.31 21.89
C GLN A 158 -54.98 -82.89 21.41
N GLU A 159 -56.08 -82.30 21.87
CA GLU A 159 -56.46 -80.93 21.50
C GLU A 159 -55.51 -79.91 22.21
N LEU A 160 -55.14 -80.19 23.43
CA LEU A 160 -54.17 -79.38 24.12
C LEU A 160 -52.76 -79.43 23.48
N ASP A 161 -52.32 -80.65 23.14
CA ASP A 161 -51.03 -80.87 22.46
C ASP A 161 -51.04 -80.13 21.08
N ALA A 162 -52.12 -80.10 20.36
CA ALA A 162 -52.27 -79.36 19.14
C ALA A 162 -52.26 -77.83 19.39
N ALA A 163 -52.90 -77.34 20.45
CA ALA A 163 -52.88 -75.93 20.82
C ALA A 163 -51.51 -75.43 21.26
N VAL A 164 -50.78 -76.24 22.00
CA VAL A 164 -49.38 -75.97 22.41
C VAL A 164 -48.46 -75.89 21.16
N ALA A 165 -48.61 -76.86 20.24
CA ALA A 165 -47.82 -76.85 19.00
C ALA A 165 -48.15 -75.58 18.15
N ALA A 166 -49.46 -75.20 18.10
CA ALA A 166 -49.88 -73.96 17.41
C ALA A 166 -49.34 -72.70 18.10
N LEU A 167 -49.30 -72.72 19.44
CA LEU A 167 -48.69 -71.59 20.18
C LEU A 167 -47.20 -71.46 19.86
N HIS A 168 -46.40 -72.54 19.94
CA HIS A 168 -44.99 -72.52 19.57
C HIS A 168 -44.71 -72.04 18.14
N SER A 169 -45.60 -72.55 17.20
CA SER A 169 -45.52 -72.10 15.80
C SER A 169 -45.80 -70.59 15.65
N ALA A 170 -46.82 -70.06 16.37
CA ALA A 170 -47.12 -68.64 16.38
C ALA A 170 -46.00 -67.75 17.01
N GLU A 171 -45.39 -68.27 18.09
CA GLU A 171 -44.21 -67.62 18.71
C GLU A 171 -43.05 -67.53 17.72
N ALA A 172 -42.76 -68.62 17.02
CA ALA A 172 -41.69 -68.68 16.03
C ALA A 172 -41.99 -67.74 14.83
N ASN A 173 -43.26 -67.59 14.43
CA ASN A 173 -43.67 -66.68 13.37
C ASN A 173 -43.50 -65.20 13.80
N VAL A 174 -43.85 -64.85 15.03
CA VAL A 174 -43.64 -63.49 15.55
C VAL A 174 -42.14 -63.16 15.56
N LYS A 175 -41.30 -64.07 16.09
CA LYS A 175 -39.84 -63.87 16.12
C LYS A 175 -39.26 -63.74 14.71
N SER A 176 -39.74 -64.49 13.74
CA SER A 176 -39.36 -64.33 12.33
C SER A 176 -39.79 -62.99 11.73
N ALA A 177 -41.01 -62.51 12.04
CA ALA A 177 -41.52 -61.21 11.61
C ALA A 177 -40.77 -60.05 12.25
N GLU A 178 -40.41 -60.15 13.54
CA GLU A 178 -39.56 -59.18 14.24
C GLU A 178 -38.17 -59.08 13.60
N ALA A 179 -37.53 -60.18 13.30
CA ALA A 179 -36.26 -60.21 12.59
C ALA A 179 -36.34 -59.55 11.21
N ASN A 180 -37.45 -59.80 10.49
CA ASN A 180 -37.70 -59.16 9.18
C ASN A 180 -37.88 -57.65 9.29
N VAL A 181 -38.59 -57.17 10.33
CA VAL A 181 -38.73 -55.70 10.60
C VAL A 181 -37.38 -55.08 10.87
N GLU A 182 -36.56 -55.70 11.72
CA GLU A 182 -35.22 -55.15 12.03
C GLU A 182 -34.30 -55.13 10.81
N GLN A 183 -34.27 -56.20 10.03
CA GLN A 183 -33.54 -56.27 8.77
C GLN A 183 -34.00 -55.16 7.79
N THR A 184 -35.32 -55.00 7.62
CA THR A 184 -35.90 -53.98 6.73
C THR A 184 -35.57 -52.58 7.24
N ARG A 185 -35.59 -52.34 8.58
CA ARG A 185 -35.22 -51.07 9.21
C ARG A 185 -33.79 -50.71 8.91
N LEU A 186 -32.84 -51.62 9.10
CA LEU A 186 -31.42 -51.41 8.83
C LEU A 186 -31.19 -51.14 7.31
N SER A 187 -31.80 -51.92 6.44
CA SER A 187 -31.64 -51.72 4.99
C SER A 187 -32.22 -50.38 4.52
N THR A 188 -33.40 -49.99 5.03
CA THR A 188 -34.04 -48.70 4.73
C THR A 188 -33.20 -47.55 5.21
N ARG A 189 -32.66 -47.63 6.45
CA ARG A 189 -31.76 -46.61 6.99
C ARG A 189 -30.51 -46.46 6.13
N THR A 190 -29.81 -47.53 5.79
CA THR A 190 -28.64 -47.54 4.93
C THR A 190 -28.96 -46.95 3.55
N GLN A 191 -30.13 -47.24 2.98
CA GLN A 191 -30.58 -46.65 1.73
C GLN A 191 -30.77 -45.13 1.85
N ILE A 192 -31.46 -44.66 2.92
CA ILE A 192 -31.66 -43.22 3.18
C ILE A 192 -30.31 -42.50 3.32
N ASP A 193 -29.38 -43.05 4.14
CA ASP A 193 -28.06 -42.47 4.37
C ASP A 193 -27.26 -42.40 3.03
N SER A 194 -27.32 -43.45 2.23
CA SER A 194 -26.71 -43.49 0.87
C SER A 194 -27.28 -42.44 -0.07
N MET A 195 -28.64 -42.31 -0.13
CA MET A 195 -29.29 -41.31 -0.98
C MET A 195 -29.02 -39.88 -0.50
N GLN A 196 -28.93 -39.68 0.81
CA GLN A 196 -28.56 -38.36 1.37
C GLN A 196 -27.12 -37.98 0.98
N GLY A 197 -26.17 -38.90 1.11
CA GLY A 197 -24.77 -38.66 0.67
C GLY A 197 -24.69 -38.34 -0.82
N LYS A 198 -25.51 -39.03 -1.68
CA LYS A 198 -25.58 -38.71 -3.09
C LYS A 198 -26.16 -37.32 -3.36
N ALA A 199 -27.22 -36.92 -2.68
CA ALA A 199 -27.81 -35.58 -2.80
C ALA A 199 -26.81 -34.49 -2.38
N GLU A 200 -26.05 -34.71 -1.30
CA GLU A 200 -25.00 -33.78 -0.87
C GLU A 200 -23.86 -33.66 -1.87
N ALA A 201 -23.43 -34.78 -2.46
CA ALA A 201 -22.41 -34.75 -3.51
C ALA A 201 -22.88 -33.94 -4.75
N LEU A 202 -24.16 -34.11 -5.14
CA LEU A 202 -24.73 -33.34 -6.26
C LEU A 202 -24.94 -31.86 -5.93
N ARG A 203 -25.22 -31.49 -4.66
CA ARG A 203 -25.20 -30.08 -4.21
C ARG A 203 -23.81 -29.48 -4.36
N GLY A 204 -22.78 -30.25 -4.02
CA GLY A 204 -21.41 -29.87 -4.27
C GLY A 204 -21.09 -29.60 -5.73
N ALA A 205 -21.57 -30.52 -6.61
CA ALA A 205 -21.42 -30.37 -8.05
C ALA A 205 -22.16 -29.14 -8.61
N LEU A 206 -23.38 -28.88 -8.16
CA LEU A 206 -24.14 -27.67 -8.52
C LEU A 206 -23.41 -26.41 -8.09
N ARG A 207 -22.87 -26.37 -6.87
CA ARG A 207 -22.07 -25.23 -6.38
C ARG A 207 -20.85 -24.98 -7.25
N THR A 208 -20.14 -26.03 -7.64
CA THR A 208 -18.99 -25.93 -8.55
C THR A 208 -19.38 -25.34 -9.90
N ALA A 209 -20.47 -25.84 -10.50
CA ALA A 209 -20.99 -25.32 -11.76
C ALA A 209 -21.37 -23.83 -11.66
N THR A 210 -22.05 -23.45 -10.57
CA THR A 210 -22.42 -22.05 -10.30
C THR A 210 -21.20 -21.14 -10.15
N LEU A 211 -20.17 -21.58 -9.44
CA LEU A 211 -18.91 -20.83 -9.31
C LEU A 211 -18.22 -20.65 -10.68
N ASN A 212 -18.22 -21.66 -11.51
CA ASN A 212 -17.67 -21.56 -12.87
C ASN A 212 -18.44 -20.56 -13.72
N LEU A 213 -19.76 -20.50 -13.59
CA LEU A 213 -20.58 -19.49 -14.24
C LEU A 213 -20.26 -18.07 -13.73
N GLU A 214 -20.12 -17.89 -12.42
CA GLU A 214 -19.71 -16.61 -11.83
C GLU A 214 -18.34 -16.16 -12.33
N TYR A 215 -17.40 -17.08 -12.49
CA TYR A 215 -16.06 -16.79 -13.03
C TYR A 215 -16.07 -16.46 -14.53
N GLY A 216 -17.15 -16.69 -15.23
CA GLY A 216 -17.39 -16.19 -16.59
C GLY A 216 -17.41 -14.66 -16.67
N THR A 217 -17.70 -13.97 -15.55
CA THR A 217 -17.52 -12.53 -15.43
C THR A 217 -16.24 -12.25 -14.65
N ILE A 218 -15.21 -11.76 -15.33
CA ILE A 218 -13.92 -11.44 -14.72
C ILE A 218 -14.00 -10.04 -14.13
N ARG A 219 -13.73 -9.93 -12.83
CA ARG A 219 -13.83 -8.66 -12.06
C ARG A 219 -12.49 -8.17 -11.61
N ALA A 220 -12.38 -6.85 -11.37
CA ALA A 220 -11.21 -6.21 -10.81
C ALA A 220 -10.96 -6.71 -9.36
N PRO A 221 -9.78 -7.27 -9.07
CA PRO A 221 -9.46 -7.72 -7.71
C PRO A 221 -9.08 -6.58 -6.78
N ILE A 222 -8.62 -5.45 -7.32
CA ILE A 222 -8.20 -4.25 -6.59
C ILE A 222 -8.67 -2.99 -7.32
N THR A 223 -8.71 -1.88 -6.61
CA THR A 223 -8.89 -0.54 -7.19
C THR A 223 -7.55 -0.04 -7.74
N GLY A 224 -7.57 0.57 -8.93
CA GLY A 224 -6.38 1.15 -9.56
C GLY A 224 -6.56 1.44 -11.04
N LEU A 225 -5.48 1.88 -11.67
CA LEU A 225 -5.44 2.15 -13.10
C LEU A 225 -5.31 0.83 -13.87
N ILE A 226 -6.23 0.57 -14.81
CA ILE A 226 -6.19 -0.64 -15.63
C ILE A 226 -5.32 -0.40 -16.87
N GLY A 227 -4.49 -1.39 -17.18
CA GLY A 227 -3.66 -1.40 -18.38
C GLY A 227 -4.44 -1.74 -19.64
N ASP A 228 -3.69 -1.93 -20.74
CA ASP A 228 -4.27 -2.39 -21.99
C ASP A 228 -4.70 -3.86 -21.92
N THR A 229 -5.64 -4.25 -22.76
CA THR A 229 -6.01 -5.66 -22.90
C THR A 229 -5.02 -6.38 -23.82
N LEU A 230 -4.51 -7.52 -23.33
CA LEU A 230 -3.54 -8.32 -24.07
C LEU A 230 -4.23 -9.45 -24.90
N VAL A 231 -5.52 -9.69 -24.66
CA VAL A 231 -6.31 -10.68 -25.37
C VAL A 231 -7.53 -9.99 -26.00
N PRO A 232 -7.69 -10.00 -27.32
CA PRO A 232 -8.80 -9.34 -27.99
C PRO A 232 -10.13 -10.07 -27.78
N VAL A 233 -11.24 -9.39 -28.12
CA VAL A 233 -12.58 -10.02 -28.20
C VAL A 233 -12.54 -11.19 -29.18
N GLY A 234 -13.15 -12.31 -28.80
CA GLY A 234 -13.06 -13.59 -29.51
C GLY A 234 -11.82 -14.42 -29.17
N GLY A 235 -10.88 -13.89 -28.37
CA GLY A 235 -9.72 -14.63 -27.89
C GLY A 235 -10.09 -15.63 -26.82
N LEU A 236 -9.37 -16.76 -26.78
CA LEU A 236 -9.55 -17.81 -25.79
C LEU A 236 -8.80 -17.45 -24.49
N VAL A 237 -9.52 -17.51 -23.40
CA VAL A 237 -8.99 -17.42 -22.03
C VAL A 237 -8.86 -18.82 -21.46
N THR A 238 -7.69 -19.14 -20.90
CA THR A 238 -7.48 -20.40 -20.18
C THR A 238 -6.84 -20.13 -18.82
N PRO A 239 -7.20 -20.87 -17.76
CA PRO A 239 -6.60 -20.69 -16.42
C PRO A 239 -5.09 -20.94 -16.38
N THR A 240 -4.57 -21.71 -17.31
CA THR A 240 -3.16 -22.09 -17.42
C THR A 240 -2.33 -21.11 -18.25
N SER A 241 -2.95 -20.06 -18.83
CA SER A 241 -2.24 -19.07 -19.63
C SER A 241 -1.21 -18.31 -18.76
N GLN A 242 0.03 -18.25 -19.24
CA GLN A 242 1.07 -17.44 -18.60
C GLN A 242 0.85 -15.94 -18.83
N GLN A 243 0.20 -15.57 -19.92
CA GLN A 243 -0.10 -14.19 -20.27
C GLN A 243 -1.35 -13.73 -19.52
N PRO A 244 -1.27 -12.61 -18.77
CA PRO A 244 -2.46 -12.02 -18.16
C PRO A 244 -3.38 -11.41 -19.21
N LEU A 245 -4.64 -11.17 -18.87
CA LEU A 245 -5.58 -10.45 -19.71
C LEU A 245 -5.29 -8.95 -19.72
N THR A 246 -4.99 -8.41 -18.56
CA THR A 246 -4.59 -7.02 -18.30
C THR A 246 -3.91 -6.94 -16.94
N THR A 247 -3.37 -5.77 -16.61
CA THR A 247 -2.79 -5.47 -15.29
C THR A 247 -3.54 -4.32 -14.63
N ILE A 248 -3.69 -4.36 -13.31
CA ILE A 248 -4.22 -3.23 -12.53
C ILE A 248 -3.13 -2.74 -11.59
N VAL A 249 -2.89 -1.44 -11.64
CA VAL A 249 -1.83 -0.77 -10.90
C VAL A 249 -2.45 0.23 -9.92
N PRO A 250 -2.35 0.01 -8.61
CA PRO A 250 -2.82 0.98 -7.63
C PRO A 250 -1.91 2.21 -7.64
N LEU A 251 -2.51 3.40 -7.75
CA LEU A 251 -1.77 4.67 -7.82
C LEU A 251 -1.87 5.50 -6.54
N ASP A 252 -2.82 5.22 -5.68
CA ASP A 252 -2.97 5.90 -4.38
C ASP A 252 -3.09 4.88 -3.23
N PRO A 253 -2.16 4.93 -2.28
CA PRO A 253 -0.92 5.70 -2.27
C PRO A 253 0.11 5.18 -3.27
N ILE A 254 0.88 6.10 -3.88
CA ILE A 254 2.04 5.73 -4.68
C ILE A 254 3.24 5.48 -3.78
N TRP A 255 4.04 4.49 -4.14
CA TRP A 255 5.24 4.13 -3.40
C TRP A 255 6.48 4.71 -4.07
N ILE A 256 7.44 5.08 -3.24
CA ILE A 256 8.73 5.59 -3.68
C ILE A 256 9.83 4.81 -2.98
N ARG A 257 10.83 4.40 -3.75
CA ARG A 257 12.03 3.77 -3.24
C ARG A 257 13.23 4.69 -3.44
N PHE A 258 14.08 4.77 -2.44
CA PHE A 258 15.32 5.51 -2.48
C PHE A 258 16.37 4.81 -1.61
N LYS A 259 17.64 5.05 -1.88
CA LYS A 259 18.74 4.38 -1.19
C LYS A 259 19.45 5.37 -0.26
N VAL A 260 19.73 4.92 0.96
CA VAL A 260 20.56 5.63 1.93
C VAL A 260 21.79 4.78 2.27
N THR A 261 22.88 5.41 2.66
CA THR A 261 24.08 4.68 3.11
C THR A 261 23.84 4.06 4.51
N GLU A 262 24.54 2.96 4.80
CA GLU A 262 24.45 2.30 6.11
C GLU A 262 24.76 3.24 7.29
N PRO A 263 25.80 4.10 7.26
CA PRO A 263 26.05 5.06 8.33
C PRO A 263 24.89 6.05 8.55
N GLU A 264 24.30 6.56 7.48
CA GLU A 264 23.13 7.45 7.56
C GLU A 264 21.93 6.74 8.17
N TYR A 265 21.65 5.50 7.73
CA TYR A 265 20.57 4.70 8.31
C TYR A 265 20.75 4.48 9.81
N LEU A 266 21.96 4.15 10.25
CA LEU A 266 22.26 3.97 11.67
C LEU A 266 22.08 5.29 12.45
N ALA A 267 22.44 6.43 11.85
CA ALA A 267 22.22 7.75 12.43
C ALA A 267 20.71 8.06 12.56
N PHE A 268 19.91 7.77 11.55
CA PHE A 268 18.45 7.93 11.59
C PHE A 268 17.81 7.03 12.67
N LYS A 269 18.25 5.78 12.75
CA LYS A 269 17.75 4.82 13.74
C LYS A 269 18.05 5.28 15.18
N LYS A 270 19.26 5.78 15.44
CA LYS A 270 19.63 6.31 16.76
C LYS A 270 18.78 7.51 17.17
N ARG A 271 18.41 8.37 16.22
CA ARG A 271 17.59 9.56 16.47
C ARG A 271 16.09 9.26 16.56
N GLY A 272 15.65 8.09 16.12
CA GLY A 272 14.21 7.73 16.02
C GLY A 272 13.44 8.57 15.00
N THR A 273 14.13 9.25 14.08
CA THR A 273 13.53 10.21 13.15
C THR A 273 12.97 9.57 11.88
N LEU A 274 13.42 8.36 11.54
CA LEU A 274 13.12 7.74 10.22
C LEU A 274 11.63 7.64 9.91
N THR A 275 10.81 7.22 10.88
CA THR A 275 9.37 7.05 10.70
C THR A 275 8.55 8.30 10.98
N GLN A 276 9.15 9.30 11.63
CA GLN A 276 8.47 10.54 11.99
C GLN A 276 8.74 11.68 11.00
N SER A 277 9.79 11.55 10.18
CA SER A 277 10.18 12.57 9.23
C SER A 277 9.22 12.65 8.05
N SER A 278 8.78 13.86 7.76
CA SER A 278 8.02 14.18 6.57
C SER A 278 8.96 14.26 5.36
N LEU A 279 8.65 13.50 4.32
CA LEU A 279 9.40 13.50 3.08
C LEU A 279 8.81 14.46 2.07
N THR A 280 9.64 15.20 1.36
CA THR A 280 9.26 15.99 0.20
C THR A 280 9.79 15.31 -1.05
N LEU A 281 8.91 15.07 -2.02
CA LEU A 281 9.31 14.58 -3.33
C LEU A 281 9.56 15.78 -4.26
N VAL A 282 10.72 15.82 -4.88
CA VAL A 282 11.06 16.77 -5.96
C VAL A 282 11.01 16.02 -7.27
N LEU A 283 10.20 16.49 -8.18
CA LEU A 283 9.98 15.88 -9.49
C LEU A 283 11.13 16.18 -10.46
N ALA A 284 11.11 15.57 -11.64
CA ALA A 284 12.16 15.75 -12.64
C ALA A 284 12.28 17.18 -13.17
N ASP A 285 11.20 17.96 -13.11
CA ASP A 285 11.14 19.39 -13.47
C ASP A 285 11.60 20.34 -12.34
N ASN A 286 12.11 19.78 -11.23
CA ASN A 286 12.46 20.47 -9.99
C ASN A 286 11.28 21.08 -9.21
N SER A 287 10.04 20.80 -9.56
CA SER A 287 8.89 21.16 -8.75
C SER A 287 8.77 20.24 -7.52
N GLU A 288 8.27 20.78 -6.41
CA GLU A 288 7.96 19.97 -5.24
C GLU A 288 6.55 19.40 -5.35
N PHE A 289 6.42 18.08 -5.14
CA PHE A 289 5.10 17.46 -5.08
C PHE A 289 4.32 17.94 -3.84
N PRO A 290 3.05 18.35 -3.99
CA PRO A 290 2.29 18.98 -2.91
C PRO A 290 2.11 18.13 -1.66
N SER A 291 1.89 16.81 -1.85
CA SER A 291 1.70 15.89 -0.73
C SER A 291 3.02 15.48 -0.12
N LYS A 292 3.06 15.41 1.20
CA LYS A 292 4.22 14.90 1.93
C LYS A 292 4.10 13.40 2.10
N GLY A 293 5.22 12.70 1.95
CA GLY A 293 5.32 11.26 2.17
C GLY A 293 5.85 10.90 3.55
N ARG A 294 5.78 9.61 3.88
CA ARG A 294 6.35 9.03 5.10
C ARG A 294 7.10 7.75 4.78
N VAL A 295 8.23 7.55 5.45
CA VAL A 295 8.93 6.26 5.40
C VAL A 295 8.08 5.24 6.14
N GLU A 296 7.75 4.15 5.48
CA GLU A 296 6.94 3.09 6.07
C GLU A 296 7.78 1.84 6.33
N ASN A 297 8.65 1.49 5.40
CA ASN A 297 9.49 0.30 5.49
C ASN A 297 10.93 0.58 5.07
N SER A 298 11.85 -0.19 5.64
CA SER A 298 13.18 -0.42 5.08
C SER A 298 13.25 -1.86 4.55
N VAL A 299 13.97 -2.06 3.48
CA VAL A 299 14.31 -3.41 3.06
C VAL A 299 15.18 -4.05 4.16
N ASN A 300 14.99 -5.34 4.41
CA ASN A 300 15.62 -6.06 5.53
C ASN A 300 17.09 -6.40 5.31
N GLN A 301 17.68 -5.97 4.20
CA GLN A 301 19.05 -6.31 3.80
C GLN A 301 19.78 -5.09 3.22
N VAL A 302 21.03 -4.90 3.64
CA VAL A 302 21.96 -3.95 3.03
C VAL A 302 22.50 -4.57 1.74
N ASP A 303 22.56 -3.80 0.67
CA ASP A 303 23.22 -4.21 -0.58
C ASP A 303 24.75 -4.26 -0.34
N PRO A 304 25.38 -5.45 -0.35
CA PRO A 304 26.80 -5.58 -0.02
C PRO A 304 27.73 -4.97 -1.08
N LYS A 305 27.24 -4.71 -2.29
CA LYS A 305 28.03 -4.10 -3.35
C LYS A 305 28.14 -2.60 -3.22
N THR A 306 27.10 -1.95 -2.71
CA THR A 306 27.00 -0.50 -2.62
C THR A 306 27.04 0.03 -1.19
N GLY A 307 26.91 -0.82 -0.16
CA GLY A 307 26.80 -0.41 1.24
C GLY A 307 25.56 0.44 1.52
N THR A 308 24.51 0.28 0.72
CA THR A 308 23.28 1.07 0.84
C THR A 308 22.08 0.21 1.26
N LEU A 309 21.12 0.84 1.93
CA LEU A 309 19.84 0.28 2.30
C LEU A 309 18.73 0.97 1.51
N GLU A 310 17.83 0.20 0.93
CA GLU A 310 16.65 0.76 0.27
C GLU A 310 15.57 1.08 1.30
N LEU A 311 15.10 2.32 1.28
CA LEU A 311 13.97 2.80 2.04
C LEU A 311 12.76 2.94 1.11
N GLN A 312 11.59 2.61 1.66
CA GLN A 312 10.32 2.68 0.96
C GLN A 312 9.40 3.66 1.69
N ALA A 313 8.90 4.62 0.94
CA ALA A 313 7.99 5.64 1.44
C ALA A 313 6.69 5.63 0.65
N ASN A 314 5.59 5.94 1.30
CA ASN A 314 4.31 6.17 0.65
C ASN A 314 4.01 7.67 0.55
N PHE A 315 3.35 8.03 -0.54
CA PHE A 315 2.88 9.38 -0.81
C PHE A 315 1.41 9.31 -1.23
N PRO A 316 0.53 10.09 -0.60
CA PRO A 316 -0.85 10.26 -1.09
C PRO A 316 -0.84 10.82 -2.52
N ASN A 317 -1.55 10.19 -3.43
CA ASN A 317 -1.60 10.55 -4.85
C ASN A 317 -3.04 10.52 -5.40
N PRO A 318 -4.00 11.22 -4.74
CA PRO A 318 -5.41 11.13 -5.08
C PRO A 318 -5.75 11.66 -6.48
N GLN A 319 -4.90 12.48 -7.06
CA GLN A 319 -5.07 13.02 -8.41
C GLN A 319 -4.36 12.18 -9.48
N HIS A 320 -3.74 11.07 -9.09
CA HIS A 320 -2.98 10.16 -9.97
C HIS A 320 -1.91 10.86 -10.84
N THR A 321 -1.38 11.97 -10.34
CA THR A 321 -0.33 12.74 -11.02
C THR A 321 0.99 11.98 -11.12
N LEU A 322 1.29 11.19 -10.10
CA LEU A 322 2.47 10.33 -10.08
C LEU A 322 2.13 8.97 -10.67
N LEU A 323 2.96 8.55 -11.62
CA LEU A 323 2.90 7.22 -12.23
C LEU A 323 4.09 6.37 -11.80
N PRO A 324 3.97 5.05 -11.75
CA PRO A 324 5.10 4.16 -11.48
C PRO A 324 6.20 4.31 -12.53
N GLY A 325 7.45 4.23 -12.08
CA GLY A 325 8.62 4.32 -12.95
C GLY A 325 9.19 5.74 -13.12
N GLN A 326 8.54 6.78 -12.63
CA GLN A 326 9.06 8.14 -12.65
C GLN A 326 10.25 8.30 -11.71
N PHE A 327 11.23 9.12 -12.12
CA PHE A 327 12.38 9.48 -11.31
C PHE A 327 12.17 10.85 -10.67
N GLY A 328 12.74 11.01 -9.49
CA GLY A 328 12.74 12.24 -8.74
C GLY A 328 13.80 12.20 -7.65
N LYS A 329 13.72 13.14 -6.72
CA LYS A 329 14.56 13.19 -5.53
C LYS A 329 13.68 13.29 -4.30
N VAL A 330 14.00 12.54 -3.27
CA VAL A 330 13.37 12.68 -1.96
C VAL A 330 14.26 13.58 -1.09
N LYS A 331 13.69 14.67 -0.57
CA LYS A 331 14.29 15.49 0.46
C LYS A 331 13.88 14.94 1.83
N LEU A 332 14.84 14.52 2.61
CA LEU A 332 14.67 14.03 3.97
C LEU A 332 15.39 14.99 4.93
N GLU A 333 14.72 15.43 5.98
CA GLU A 333 15.35 16.17 7.06
C GLU A 333 16.28 15.24 7.83
N THR A 334 17.58 15.50 7.72
CA THR A 334 18.61 14.66 8.33
C THR A 334 19.03 15.15 9.70
N GLU A 335 18.98 16.46 9.94
CA GLU A 335 19.42 17.09 11.19
C GLU A 335 18.71 18.42 11.41
N LEU A 336 18.29 18.69 12.64
CA LEU A 336 17.91 20.03 13.08
C LEU A 336 19.08 20.64 13.84
N ARG A 337 19.83 21.55 13.19
CA ARG A 337 20.90 22.31 13.86
C ARG A 337 20.28 23.47 14.61
N LYS A 338 20.38 23.40 15.92
CA LYS A 338 19.88 24.45 16.84
C LYS A 338 20.86 25.57 17.01
N ASN A 339 20.31 26.78 17.12
CA ASN A 339 21.07 27.99 17.50
C ASN A 339 22.27 28.29 16.58
N VAL A 340 22.11 28.06 15.26
CA VAL A 340 23.16 28.33 14.27
C VAL A 340 23.05 29.76 13.71
N VAL A 341 24.19 30.34 13.40
CA VAL A 341 24.32 31.65 12.81
C VAL A 341 24.23 31.56 11.29
N LEU A 342 23.28 32.27 10.70
CA LEU A 342 23.13 32.34 9.24
C LEU A 342 23.72 33.69 8.73
N VAL A 343 24.55 33.61 7.68
CA VAL A 343 25.16 34.79 7.04
C VAL A 343 24.92 34.69 5.52
N PRO A 344 24.38 35.73 4.87
CA PRO A 344 24.20 35.73 3.42
C PRO A 344 25.51 35.43 2.68
N GLN A 345 25.47 34.62 1.65
CA GLN A 345 26.64 34.20 0.87
C GLN A 345 27.47 35.42 0.40
N ARG A 346 26.79 36.50 0.01
CA ARG A 346 27.45 37.75 -0.47
C ARG A 346 28.33 38.40 0.56
N ALA A 347 28.13 38.14 1.87
CA ALA A 347 28.94 38.73 2.95
C ALA A 347 30.26 38.00 3.20
N ILE A 348 30.40 36.76 2.74
CA ILE A 348 31.58 35.95 2.95
C ILE A 348 32.57 36.16 1.84
N GLN A 349 33.78 36.52 2.19
CA GLN A 349 34.92 36.68 1.29
C GLN A 349 35.92 35.55 1.49
N GLN A 350 36.41 35.01 0.39
CA GLN A 350 37.46 34.01 0.41
C GLN A 350 38.80 34.71 0.12
N LEU A 351 39.66 34.76 1.12
CA LEU A 351 40.98 35.27 0.96
C LEU A 351 42.00 34.12 1.08
N GLN A 352 42.53 33.68 -0.07
CA GLN A 352 43.34 32.47 -0.17
C GLN A 352 42.53 31.23 0.32
N SER A 353 42.95 30.62 1.42
CA SER A 353 42.28 29.47 2.06
C SER A 353 41.40 29.85 3.25
N LEU A 354 41.35 31.15 3.62
CA LEU A 354 40.58 31.64 4.77
C LEU A 354 39.26 32.28 4.30
N GLN A 355 38.17 31.92 4.95
CA GLN A 355 36.90 32.61 4.81
C GLN A 355 36.81 33.72 5.83
N THR A 356 36.47 34.93 5.38
CA THR A 356 36.42 36.12 6.21
C THR A 356 35.13 36.90 5.99
N VAL A 357 34.72 37.65 6.98
CA VAL A 357 33.59 38.58 6.89
C VAL A 357 34.01 39.95 7.47
N PHE A 358 33.44 41.01 6.90
CA PHE A 358 33.54 42.32 7.49
C PHE A 358 32.42 42.54 8.49
N THR A 359 32.74 42.86 9.73
CA THR A 359 31.77 43.23 10.77
C THR A 359 31.89 44.69 11.10
N VAL A 360 30.78 45.27 11.57
CA VAL A 360 30.72 46.67 12.02
C VAL A 360 30.65 46.67 13.55
N GLY A 361 31.74 47.04 14.20
CA GLY A 361 31.88 47.12 15.65
C GLY A 361 31.39 48.46 16.23
N PRO A 362 31.69 48.69 17.54
CA PRO A 362 31.38 49.94 18.21
C PRO A 362 31.99 51.15 17.49
N GLY A 363 31.27 52.26 17.42
CA GLY A 363 31.71 53.45 16.68
C GLY A 363 31.73 53.29 15.17
N ASN A 364 30.99 52.31 14.61
CA ASN A 364 30.88 52.01 13.18
C ASN A 364 32.25 51.70 12.52
N LYS A 365 33.18 51.15 13.26
CA LYS A 365 34.46 50.68 12.72
C LYS A 365 34.36 49.32 12.10
N VAL A 366 34.98 49.13 10.95
CA VAL A 366 35.03 47.86 10.22
C VAL A 366 36.10 46.97 10.82
N GLU A 367 35.73 45.74 11.15
CA GLU A 367 36.66 44.71 11.59
C GLU A 367 36.60 43.54 10.59
N LEU A 368 37.75 42.98 10.24
CA LEU A 368 37.84 41.75 9.46
C LEU A 368 37.92 40.56 10.40
N ARG A 369 36.96 39.67 10.35
CA ARG A 369 36.94 38.48 11.21
C ARG A 369 37.02 37.21 10.36
N PRO A 370 37.92 36.29 10.70
CA PRO A 370 37.92 34.96 10.11
C PRO A 370 36.69 34.21 10.59
N VAL A 371 36.05 33.45 9.70
CA VAL A 371 34.87 32.62 9.99
C VAL A 371 35.05 31.21 9.47
N THR A 372 34.45 30.25 10.17
CA THR A 372 34.34 28.88 9.71
C THR A 372 32.92 28.66 9.26
N THR A 373 32.76 28.31 7.99
CA THR A 373 31.43 27.98 7.44
C THR A 373 31.24 26.46 7.34
N ALA A 374 29.98 26.01 7.52
CA ALA A 374 29.55 24.65 7.30
C ALA A 374 28.75 24.58 6.00
N GLU A 375 27.55 23.92 6.02
CA GLU A 375 26.71 23.78 4.85
C GLU A 375 26.00 25.10 4.49
N ARG A 376 25.62 25.17 3.21
CA ARG A 376 24.81 26.25 2.70
C ARG A 376 23.32 25.92 2.81
N VAL A 377 22.53 26.86 3.29
CA VAL A 377 21.07 26.75 3.39
C VAL A 377 20.43 27.90 2.63
N GLY A 378 19.84 27.60 1.50
CA GLY A 378 19.31 28.63 0.59
C GLY A 378 20.41 29.58 0.09
N GLU A 379 20.25 30.88 0.33
CA GLU A 379 21.23 31.92 -0.03
C GLU A 379 22.21 32.28 1.10
N SER A 380 22.18 31.54 2.21
CA SER A 380 22.99 31.79 3.39
C SER A 380 23.90 30.62 3.71
N TRP A 381 25.05 30.93 4.35
CA TRP A 381 25.94 29.94 4.93
C TRP A 381 25.71 29.82 6.44
N ILE A 382 25.78 28.61 6.94
CA ILE A 382 25.85 28.33 8.37
C ILE A 382 27.29 28.68 8.81
N VAL A 383 27.44 29.59 9.77
CA VAL A 383 28.71 29.94 10.39
C VAL A 383 28.79 29.25 11.75
N THR A 384 29.80 28.40 11.91
CA THR A 384 30.03 27.64 13.15
C THR A 384 30.96 28.34 14.13
N ASP A 385 31.85 29.19 13.64
CA ASP A 385 32.78 29.93 14.47
C ASP A 385 33.13 31.29 13.86
N GLY A 386 33.48 32.27 14.71
CA GLY A 386 33.93 33.62 14.31
C GLY A 386 32.87 34.73 14.43
N LEU A 387 31.58 34.39 14.57
CA LEU A 387 30.47 35.35 14.75
C LEU A 387 29.61 35.03 15.96
N LYS A 388 29.02 36.06 16.55
CA LYS A 388 28.07 35.97 17.66
C LYS A 388 26.70 36.53 17.23
N PRO A 389 25.60 36.00 17.77
CA PRO A 389 24.29 36.61 17.60
C PRO A 389 24.33 38.08 18.02
N GLY A 390 23.82 38.99 17.17
CA GLY A 390 23.88 40.43 17.38
C GLY A 390 25.01 41.15 16.63
N ASP A 391 25.98 40.45 16.08
CA ASP A 391 27.00 41.05 15.22
C ASP A 391 26.34 41.61 13.94
N ARG A 392 26.89 42.74 13.46
CA ARG A 392 26.46 43.36 12.20
C ARG A 392 27.46 43.03 11.10
N VAL A 393 27.06 42.29 10.09
CA VAL A 393 27.93 41.85 9.00
C VAL A 393 27.64 42.67 7.74
N ILE A 394 28.69 43.11 7.04
CA ILE A 394 28.59 43.89 5.81
C ILE A 394 28.25 42.92 4.65
N VAL A 395 27.12 43.15 4.01
CA VAL A 395 26.63 42.33 2.86
C VAL A 395 27.03 43.01 1.55
N GLU A 396 26.98 44.34 1.46
CA GLU A 396 27.35 45.09 0.27
C GLU A 396 28.22 46.30 0.62
N GLY A 397 29.10 46.69 -0.30
CA GLY A 397 30.06 47.77 -0.10
C GLY A 397 31.44 47.32 0.36
N GLN A 398 31.73 46.05 0.44
CA GLN A 398 32.96 45.42 0.95
C GLN A 398 34.23 45.88 0.21
N LEU A 399 34.13 46.15 -1.10
CA LEU A 399 35.26 46.60 -1.92
C LEU A 399 35.71 48.01 -1.60
N ARG A 400 34.88 48.79 -0.87
CA ARG A 400 35.14 50.18 -0.53
C ARG A 400 35.64 50.39 0.89
N VAL A 401 35.74 49.31 1.66
CA VAL A 401 36.12 49.37 3.09
C VAL A 401 37.41 48.63 3.37
N ARG A 402 38.11 49.07 4.40
CA ARG A 402 39.30 48.40 4.94
C ARG A 402 39.17 48.27 6.46
N PRO A 403 39.79 47.27 7.07
CA PRO A 403 39.80 47.15 8.51
C PRO A 403 40.21 48.44 9.20
N GLY A 404 39.46 48.86 10.23
CA GLY A 404 39.68 50.08 10.99
C GLY A 404 38.98 51.32 10.43
N MET A 405 38.42 51.33 9.22
CA MET A 405 37.65 52.44 8.66
C MET A 405 36.31 52.62 9.38
N VAL A 406 35.89 53.88 9.52
CA VAL A 406 34.52 54.21 9.96
C VAL A 406 33.59 54.23 8.74
N VAL A 407 32.47 53.56 8.84
CA VAL A 407 31.47 53.42 7.75
C VAL A 407 30.10 53.96 8.19
N ASN A 408 29.25 54.24 7.21
CA ASN A 408 27.85 54.58 7.47
C ASN A 408 26.97 53.35 7.15
N PRO A 409 26.58 52.57 8.20
CA PRO A 409 25.82 51.33 8.00
C PRO A 409 24.34 51.61 7.76
N SER A 410 23.79 51.08 6.67
CA SER A 410 22.37 51.04 6.39
C SER A 410 21.87 49.58 6.38
N PRO A 411 20.66 49.30 6.81
CA PRO A 411 20.15 47.91 6.86
C PRO A 411 20.05 47.34 5.46
N PHE A 412 20.54 46.11 5.29
CA PHE A 412 20.33 45.30 4.08
C PHE A 412 18.93 44.73 4.14
N HIS A 413 18.07 45.13 3.22
CA HIS A 413 16.77 44.47 2.99
C HIS A 413 17.04 43.44 1.90
N GLY A 414 17.12 42.17 2.28
CA GLY A 414 17.21 41.07 1.31
C GLY A 414 16.09 41.18 0.28
N ASP A 415 16.34 40.78 -0.97
CA ASP A 415 15.35 40.73 -2.04
C ASP A 415 14.18 39.82 -1.64
N SER A 416 13.18 40.38 -0.94
CA SER A 416 11.92 39.71 -0.60
C SER A 416 10.99 39.58 -1.82
N ASN A 417 11.48 39.87 -3.03
CA ASN A 417 10.64 39.97 -4.24
C ASN A 417 10.91 38.89 -5.30
N LYS A 418 11.24 37.64 -4.90
CA LYS A 418 11.20 36.48 -5.79
C LYS A 418 10.41 35.32 -5.17
N ARG A 419 9.16 35.58 -4.76
CA ARG A 419 8.12 34.58 -4.63
C ARG A 419 6.98 35.02 -5.52
N GLY A 420 6.94 34.53 -6.74
CA GLY A 420 5.84 34.78 -7.66
C GLY A 420 6.30 34.89 -9.12
N SER A 421 6.62 33.81 -9.74
CA SER A 421 6.33 33.55 -11.17
C SER A 421 6.55 32.08 -11.43
#